data_7b6a879cf3a935f691da6304fd3adf2e
#
_entry.id   7b6a879cf3a935f691da6304fd3adf2e
#
_cell.length_a   1.000
_cell.length_b   1.000
_cell.length_c   1.000
_cell.angle_alpha   90.00
_cell.angle_beta   90.00
_cell.angle_gamma   90.00
#
_symmetry.space_group_name_H-M   'P 1'
#
loop_
_entity.id
_entity.type
_entity.pdbx_description
1 polymer ?
#
loop_
_entity_poly.entity_id
_entity_poly.type
_entity_poly.pdbx_seq_one_letter_code
_entity_poly.pdbx_strand_id
1 'polypeptide(L)'
;MTDKKQNIKPNNGLIAKTLDWAYSKAVVGLTGVDSAYDLGNSYLHQDGTLSQQVDSLIKWQVAKAATSGFVTGLGGVMIMPLTVPANIASVIYVQIRMIAAIAYMGGHDIRDDRVKSLVYICMVGNGAKELLKDVSIKASEKLISKTIEKVSAKLAAKAGEKGVTSLGKAVPVIGGVVGGSYDAISTRVVGKVAKRIFIDNPAASKFEEVIEEN
;
A
#
# COMPACT_ATOMS: atom_id res chain seq x y z
N MET A 1 29.19 4.75 25.14
CA MET A 1 27.72 4.49 25.16
C MET A 1 27.35 3.97 23.81
N THR A 2 27.22 2.66 23.66
CA THR A 2 26.92 1.96 22.40
C THR A 2 25.45 1.89 22.24
N ASP A 3 24.96 2.67 21.27
CA ASP A 3 23.55 2.72 20.87
C ASP A 3 23.19 1.38 20.20
N LYS A 4 22.57 0.48 20.95
CA LYS A 4 21.99 -0.76 20.41
C LYS A 4 20.81 -0.40 19.53
N LYS A 5 21.04 -0.23 18.23
CA LYS A 5 19.96 -0.29 17.23
C LYS A 5 19.26 -1.64 17.39
N GLN A 6 18.15 -1.65 18.10
CA GLN A 6 17.28 -2.83 18.21
C GLN A 6 16.76 -3.16 16.81
N ASN A 7 17.25 -4.27 16.29
CA ASN A 7 16.78 -4.85 15.03
C ASN A 7 15.41 -5.52 15.29
N ILE A 8 14.36 -4.69 15.38
CA ILE A 8 12.99 -5.15 15.62
C ILE A 8 12.52 -5.84 14.34
N LYS A 9 12.50 -7.18 14.35
CA LYS A 9 11.82 -7.96 13.32
C LYS A 9 10.35 -7.58 13.33
N PRO A 10 9.77 -7.13 12.22
CA PRO A 10 8.37 -6.74 12.18
C PRO A 10 7.49 -7.97 12.50
N ASN A 11 6.77 -7.88 13.60
CA ASN A 11 5.77 -8.85 14.01
C ASN A 11 4.50 -8.66 13.17
N ASN A 12 3.80 -9.76 12.81
CA ASN A 12 2.55 -9.73 12.05
C ASN A 12 1.51 -8.76 12.63
N GLY A 13 1.36 -8.72 13.95
CA GLY A 13 0.44 -7.81 14.63
C GLY A 13 0.82 -6.33 14.49
N LEU A 14 2.11 -6.04 14.42
CA LEU A 14 2.61 -4.68 14.22
C LEU A 14 2.34 -4.19 12.79
N ILE A 15 2.55 -5.07 11.80
CA ILE A 15 2.23 -4.76 10.40
C ILE A 15 0.74 -4.57 10.22
N ALA A 16 -0.11 -5.41 10.81
CA ALA A 16 -1.56 -5.27 10.77
C ALA A 16 -2.01 -3.90 11.30
N LYS A 17 -1.53 -3.49 12.47
CA LYS A 17 -1.81 -2.16 13.04
C LYS A 17 -1.31 -1.03 12.13
N THR A 18 -0.16 -1.22 11.47
CA THR A 18 0.39 -0.22 10.54
C THR A 18 -0.48 -0.09 9.29
N LEU A 19 -0.99 -1.20 8.76
CA LEU A 19 -1.91 -1.21 7.62
C LEU A 19 -3.20 -0.45 7.96
N ASP A 20 -3.82 -0.76 9.11
CA ASP A 20 -5.06 -0.10 9.54
C ASP A 20 -4.87 1.40 9.80
N TRP A 21 -3.78 1.76 10.47
CA TRP A 21 -3.42 3.16 10.68
C TRP A 21 -3.21 3.88 9.33
N ALA A 22 -2.41 3.30 8.44
CA ALA A 22 -2.11 3.88 7.14
C ALA A 22 -3.37 4.05 6.29
N TYR A 23 -4.29 3.07 6.32
CA TYR A 23 -5.56 3.15 5.61
C TYR A 23 -6.44 4.28 6.15
N SER A 24 -6.64 4.33 7.46
CA SER A 24 -7.40 5.40 8.11
C SER A 24 -6.86 6.78 7.72
N LYS A 25 -5.53 6.95 7.76
CA LYS A 25 -4.89 8.22 7.40
C LYS A 25 -4.91 8.50 5.90
N ALA A 26 -4.88 7.48 5.06
CA ALA A 26 -5.03 7.65 3.62
C ALA A 26 -6.43 8.15 3.22
N VAL A 27 -7.48 7.66 3.90
CA VAL A 27 -8.87 8.06 3.65
C VAL A 27 -9.15 9.48 4.16
N VAL A 28 -8.70 9.80 5.37
CA VAL A 28 -8.98 11.10 6.02
C VAL A 28 -8.01 12.20 5.58
N GLY A 29 -6.78 11.83 5.20
CA GLY A 29 -5.67 12.75 4.97
C GLY A 29 -4.80 12.92 6.23
N LEU A 30 -3.66 13.57 6.05
CA LEU A 30 -2.75 14.00 7.09
C LEU A 30 -2.48 15.50 6.92
N THR A 31 -2.13 16.20 7.98
CA THR A 31 -1.74 17.61 7.89
C THR A 31 -0.63 17.78 6.87
N GLY A 32 -0.89 18.57 5.81
CA GLY A 32 0.06 18.80 4.71
C GLY A 32 0.22 17.66 3.71
N VAL A 33 -0.61 16.61 3.80
CA VAL A 33 -0.62 15.51 2.83
C VAL A 33 -2.06 15.17 2.42
N ASP A 34 -2.34 15.31 1.13
CA ASP A 34 -3.65 15.05 0.54
C ASP A 34 -4.18 13.65 0.88
N SER A 35 -5.50 13.54 1.06
CA SER A 35 -6.19 12.27 1.19
C SER A 35 -6.12 11.44 -0.10
N ALA A 36 -6.59 10.20 -0.06
CA ALA A 36 -6.75 9.38 -1.26
C ALA A 36 -7.80 9.97 -2.22
N TYR A 37 -8.84 10.62 -1.69
CA TYR A 37 -9.84 11.33 -2.49
C TYR A 37 -9.22 12.51 -3.24
N ASP A 38 -8.49 13.38 -2.54
CA ASP A 38 -7.86 14.55 -3.15
C ASP A 38 -6.83 14.13 -4.21
N LEU A 39 -6.04 13.11 -3.88
CA LEU A 39 -5.06 12.53 -4.80
C LEU A 39 -5.76 11.97 -6.06
N GLY A 40 -6.84 11.20 -5.91
CA GLY A 40 -7.59 10.67 -7.04
C GLY A 40 -8.22 11.77 -7.87
N ASN A 41 -8.87 12.75 -7.24
CA ASN A 41 -9.47 13.90 -7.92
C ASN A 41 -8.46 14.69 -8.72
N SER A 42 -7.25 14.90 -8.21
CA SER A 42 -6.19 15.66 -8.92
C SER A 42 -5.79 15.01 -10.25
N TYR A 43 -6.00 13.69 -10.40
CA TYR A 43 -5.72 12.97 -11.65
C TYR A 43 -6.98 12.82 -12.53
N LEU A 44 -8.17 12.70 -11.96
CA LEU A 44 -9.43 12.65 -12.72
C LEU A 44 -9.70 13.93 -13.51
N HIS A 45 -9.13 15.07 -13.11
CA HIS A 45 -9.21 16.34 -13.82
C HIS A 45 -8.16 16.51 -14.95
N GLN A 46 -7.25 15.53 -15.13
CA GLN A 46 -6.27 15.57 -16.20
C GLN A 46 -6.87 15.06 -17.52
N ASP A 47 -6.31 15.50 -18.64
CA ASP A 47 -6.70 14.99 -19.96
C ASP A 47 -6.37 13.49 -20.10
N GLY A 48 -7.17 12.82 -20.93
CA GLY A 48 -6.98 11.42 -21.26
C GLY A 48 -8.03 10.47 -20.70
N THR A 49 -7.88 9.19 -21.00
CA THR A 49 -8.76 8.14 -20.48
C THR A 49 -8.46 7.85 -19.02
N LEU A 50 -9.42 7.28 -18.28
CA LEU A 50 -9.23 6.86 -16.90
C LEU A 50 -7.96 5.99 -16.73
N SER A 51 -7.73 5.07 -17.66
CA SER A 51 -6.54 4.20 -17.67
C SER A 51 -5.24 5.02 -17.76
N GLN A 52 -5.20 6.06 -18.59
CA GLN A 52 -4.04 6.94 -18.73
C GLN A 52 -3.83 7.82 -17.50
N GLN A 53 -4.90 8.33 -16.91
CA GLN A 53 -4.86 9.11 -15.66
C GLN A 53 -4.30 8.27 -14.50
N VAL A 54 -4.73 7.02 -14.37
CA VAL A 54 -4.21 6.08 -13.37
C VAL A 54 -2.74 5.73 -13.64
N ASP A 55 -2.33 5.54 -14.89
CA ASP A 55 -0.93 5.31 -15.24
C ASP A 55 -0.05 6.52 -14.88
N SER A 56 -0.56 7.73 -15.08
CA SER A 56 0.11 8.97 -14.69
C SER A 56 0.28 9.06 -13.17
N LEU A 57 -0.77 8.74 -12.41
CA LEU A 57 -0.71 8.67 -10.95
C LEU A 57 0.37 7.67 -10.49
N ILE A 58 0.35 6.45 -11.01
CA ILE A 58 1.35 5.41 -10.67
C ILE A 58 2.76 5.90 -10.99
N LYS A 59 2.98 6.40 -12.21
CA LYS A 59 4.28 6.90 -12.66
C LYS A 59 4.83 7.97 -11.72
N TRP A 60 4.00 8.90 -11.30
CA TRP A 60 4.39 9.99 -10.40
C TRP A 60 4.70 9.50 -8.98
N GLN A 61 3.89 8.58 -8.43
CA GLN A 61 4.17 7.99 -7.12
C GLN A 61 5.45 7.15 -7.14
N VAL A 62 5.74 6.44 -8.25
CA VAL A 62 6.99 5.71 -8.45
C VAL A 62 8.18 6.65 -8.50
N ALA A 63 8.08 7.77 -9.22
CA ALA A 63 9.13 8.77 -9.28
C ALA A 63 9.42 9.39 -7.90
N LYS A 64 8.37 9.71 -7.13
CA LYS A 64 8.52 10.18 -5.75
C LYS A 64 9.17 9.14 -4.84
N ALA A 65 8.77 7.88 -4.94
CA ALA A 65 9.34 6.79 -4.14
C ALA A 65 10.84 6.54 -4.46
N ALA A 66 11.29 6.88 -5.66
CA ALA A 66 12.69 6.78 -6.05
C ALA A 66 13.57 7.87 -5.39
N THR A 67 12.98 8.95 -4.90
CA THR A 67 13.71 10.04 -4.25
C THR A 67 13.82 9.80 -2.74
N SER A 68 15.04 9.80 -2.21
CA SER A 68 15.30 9.61 -0.77
C SER A 68 14.63 10.68 0.11
N GLY A 69 14.36 11.86 -0.44
CA GLY A 69 13.71 12.97 0.27
C GLY A 69 12.22 12.76 0.56
N PHE A 70 11.54 11.86 -0.18
CA PHE A 70 10.11 11.67 0.01
C PHE A 70 9.79 10.95 1.32
N VAL A 71 10.52 9.90 1.64
CA VAL A 71 10.35 9.13 2.89
C VAL A 71 10.76 9.97 4.12
N THR A 72 11.83 10.76 4.00
CA THR A 72 12.30 11.64 5.08
C THR A 72 11.36 12.83 5.30
N GLY A 73 10.78 13.39 4.23
CA GLY A 73 9.81 14.50 4.31
C GLY A 73 8.51 14.11 5.04
N LEU A 74 8.05 12.87 4.86
CA LEU A 74 6.88 12.35 5.58
C LEU A 74 7.19 12.02 7.05
N GLY A 75 8.43 11.68 7.39
CA GLY A 75 8.84 11.29 8.75
C GLY A 75 8.64 12.40 9.78
N GLY A 76 8.69 13.68 9.38
CA GLY A 76 8.43 14.81 10.26
C GLY A 76 6.95 15.09 10.52
N VAL A 77 6.05 14.62 9.66
CA VAL A 77 4.60 14.85 9.75
C VAL A 77 3.87 13.66 10.37
N MET A 78 4.49 12.48 10.36
CA MET A 78 3.90 11.26 10.89
C MET A 78 4.20 11.08 12.37
N ILE A 79 3.32 11.57 13.24
CA ILE A 79 3.27 11.12 14.63
C ILE A 79 2.67 9.70 14.59
N MET A 80 3.55 8.71 14.56
CA MET A 80 3.14 7.31 14.58
C MET A 80 3.09 6.79 16.01
N PRO A 81 1.97 6.21 16.43
CA PRO A 81 1.85 5.60 17.75
C PRO A 81 2.56 4.22 17.84
N LEU A 82 3.36 3.85 16.85
CA LEU A 82 3.84 2.49 16.68
C LEU A 82 5.38 2.43 16.66
N THR A 83 5.91 1.36 17.23
CA THR A 83 7.33 1.02 17.23
C THR A 83 7.85 0.51 15.86
N VAL A 84 7.14 0.81 14.77
CA VAL A 84 7.57 0.51 13.40
C VAL A 84 8.59 1.56 12.97
N PRO A 85 9.69 1.16 12.33
CA PRO A 85 10.59 2.12 11.73
C PRO A 85 9.86 3.07 10.78
N ALA A 86 10.08 4.38 10.93
CA ALA A 86 9.35 5.42 10.20
C ALA A 86 9.41 5.25 8.68
N ASN A 87 10.52 4.74 8.14
CA ASN A 87 10.69 4.45 6.72
C ASN A 87 9.72 3.36 6.23
N ILE A 88 9.51 2.28 6.99
CA ILE A 88 8.58 1.19 6.62
C ILE A 88 7.14 1.70 6.61
N ALA A 89 6.77 2.42 7.63
CA ALA A 89 5.42 2.95 7.75
C ALA A 89 5.12 4.01 6.69
N SER A 90 6.07 4.86 6.36
CA SER A 90 5.92 5.85 5.28
C SER A 90 5.69 5.18 3.93
N VAL A 91 6.44 4.12 3.61
CA VAL A 91 6.25 3.35 2.37
C VAL A 91 4.87 2.70 2.34
N ILE A 92 4.45 2.04 3.44
CA ILE A 92 3.12 1.44 3.55
C ILE A 92 2.03 2.50 3.35
N TYR A 93 2.13 3.66 4.01
CA TYR A 93 1.16 4.74 3.89
C TYR A 93 1.03 5.23 2.45
N VAL A 94 2.15 5.52 1.79
CA VAL A 94 2.16 6.04 0.42
C VAL A 94 1.55 5.04 -0.56
N GLN A 95 1.88 3.78 -0.43
CA GLN A 95 1.34 2.72 -1.28
C GLN A 95 -0.16 2.53 -1.02
N ILE A 96 -0.60 2.48 0.22
CA ILE A 96 -2.04 2.38 0.56
C ILE A 96 -2.80 3.59 0.02
N ARG A 97 -2.30 4.80 0.20
CA ARG A 97 -2.94 6.02 -0.33
C ARG A 97 -3.06 5.98 -1.85
N MET A 98 -2.03 5.56 -2.55
CA MET A 98 -2.05 5.40 -4.01
C MET A 98 -3.09 4.36 -4.44
N ILE A 99 -3.14 3.19 -3.79
CA ILE A 99 -4.08 2.12 -4.13
C ILE A 99 -5.52 2.58 -3.86
N ALA A 100 -5.77 3.22 -2.72
CA ALA A 100 -7.09 3.75 -2.37
C ALA A 100 -7.53 4.85 -3.35
N ALA A 101 -6.61 5.73 -3.79
CA ALA A 101 -6.90 6.72 -4.83
C ALA A 101 -7.27 6.04 -6.16
N ILE A 102 -6.58 4.97 -6.56
CA ILE A 102 -6.91 4.20 -7.77
C ILE A 102 -8.29 3.55 -7.63
N ALA A 103 -8.61 2.98 -6.47
CA ALA A 103 -9.94 2.41 -6.21
C ALA A 103 -11.03 3.49 -6.32
N TYR A 104 -10.82 4.66 -5.73
CA TYR A 104 -11.73 5.80 -5.84
C TYR A 104 -11.90 6.27 -7.30
N MET A 105 -10.82 6.39 -8.06
CA MET A 105 -10.87 6.73 -9.49
C MET A 105 -11.67 5.71 -10.31
N GLY A 106 -11.67 4.45 -9.90
CA GLY A 106 -12.48 3.37 -10.48
C GLY A 106 -13.94 3.36 -10.02
N GLY A 107 -14.38 4.36 -9.24
CA GLY A 107 -15.76 4.49 -8.77
C GLY A 107 -16.10 3.67 -7.52
N HIS A 108 -15.09 3.10 -6.84
CA HIS A 108 -15.32 2.29 -5.64
C HIS A 108 -15.37 3.15 -4.38
N ASP A 109 -16.27 2.80 -3.45
CA ASP A 109 -16.31 3.43 -2.13
C ASP A 109 -15.15 2.91 -1.27
N ILE A 110 -14.13 3.76 -1.05
CA ILE A 110 -12.98 3.42 -0.21
C ILE A 110 -13.31 3.38 1.28
N ARG A 111 -14.55 3.58 1.71
CA ARG A 111 -15.03 3.33 3.06
C ARG A 111 -15.60 1.93 3.23
N ASP A 112 -15.92 1.24 2.12
CA ASP A 112 -16.39 -0.14 2.15
C ASP A 112 -15.26 -1.09 2.61
N ASP A 113 -15.57 -1.95 3.53
CA ASP A 113 -14.63 -2.92 4.11
C ASP A 113 -14.10 -3.93 3.08
N ARG A 114 -14.87 -4.22 2.04
CA ARG A 114 -14.43 -5.09 0.92
C ARG A 114 -13.38 -4.39 0.08
N VAL A 115 -13.60 -3.11 -0.23
CA VAL A 115 -12.62 -2.28 -0.94
C VAL A 115 -11.35 -2.15 -0.10
N LYS A 116 -11.47 -1.93 1.21
CA LYS A 116 -10.35 -1.93 2.15
C LYS A 116 -9.56 -3.24 2.09
N SER A 117 -10.23 -4.38 2.07
CA SER A 117 -9.59 -5.70 1.95
C SER A 117 -8.84 -5.86 0.64
N LEU A 118 -9.42 -5.41 -0.49
CA LEU A 118 -8.77 -5.43 -1.80
C LEU A 118 -7.55 -4.51 -1.85
N VAL A 119 -7.62 -3.35 -1.20
CA VAL A 119 -6.46 -2.44 -1.06
C VAL A 119 -5.31 -3.13 -0.33
N TYR A 120 -5.59 -3.85 0.76
CA TYR A 120 -4.55 -4.61 1.46
C TYR A 120 -3.98 -5.75 0.63
N ILE A 121 -4.82 -6.46 -0.14
CA ILE A 121 -4.35 -7.50 -1.06
C ILE A 121 -3.39 -6.94 -2.10
N CYS A 122 -3.65 -5.76 -2.64
CA CYS A 122 -2.75 -5.08 -3.58
C CYS A 122 -1.34 -4.89 -3.01
N MET A 123 -1.21 -4.66 -1.70
CA MET A 123 0.08 -4.48 -1.02
C MET A 123 1.01 -5.70 -1.13
N VAL A 124 0.46 -6.89 -1.37
CA VAL A 124 1.27 -8.10 -1.58
C VAL A 124 1.92 -8.12 -2.98
N GLY A 125 1.45 -7.28 -3.90
CA GLY A 125 1.95 -7.20 -5.26
C GLY A 125 1.63 -8.48 -6.05
N ASN A 126 2.62 -9.10 -6.67
CA ASN A 126 2.42 -10.29 -7.52
C ASN A 126 1.73 -11.47 -6.78
N GLY A 127 1.83 -11.54 -5.46
CA GLY A 127 1.13 -12.55 -4.65
C GLY A 127 -0.37 -12.27 -4.42
N ALA A 128 -0.90 -11.15 -4.94
CA ALA A 128 -2.31 -10.78 -4.77
C ALA A 128 -3.27 -11.80 -5.40
N LYS A 129 -2.88 -12.41 -6.53
CA LYS A 129 -3.73 -13.36 -7.28
C LYS A 129 -4.19 -14.55 -6.43
N GLU A 130 -3.33 -15.04 -5.54
CA GLU A 130 -3.67 -16.16 -4.64
C GLU A 130 -4.71 -15.74 -3.60
N LEU A 131 -4.56 -14.51 -3.05
CA LEU A 131 -5.44 -14.00 -2.02
C LEU A 131 -6.81 -13.60 -2.58
N LEU A 132 -6.86 -13.13 -3.84
CA LEU A 132 -8.12 -12.79 -4.51
C LEU A 132 -9.06 -13.97 -4.67
N LYS A 133 -8.54 -15.19 -4.86
CA LYS A 133 -9.36 -16.39 -4.93
C LYS A 133 -10.15 -16.67 -3.65
N ASP A 134 -9.56 -16.32 -2.51
CA ASP A 134 -10.19 -16.54 -1.20
C ASP A 134 -11.26 -15.47 -0.90
N VAL A 135 -11.15 -14.28 -1.49
CA VAL A 135 -12.06 -13.14 -1.26
C VAL A 135 -13.35 -13.28 -2.05
N SER A 136 -13.34 -13.96 -3.18
CA SER A 136 -14.49 -14.09 -4.08
C SER A 136 -15.66 -14.90 -3.50
N ILE A 137 -15.54 -15.49 -2.32
CA ILE A 137 -16.53 -16.46 -1.84
C ILE A 137 -17.43 -15.98 -0.71
N LYS A 138 -17.05 -15.01 0.12
CA LYS A 138 -17.94 -14.45 1.18
C LYS A 138 -17.39 -13.14 1.76
N ALA A 139 -18.09 -12.03 1.52
CA ALA A 139 -17.85 -10.79 2.24
C ALA A 139 -18.37 -10.89 3.68
N SER A 140 -17.50 -11.01 4.67
CA SER A 140 -17.84 -10.92 6.10
C SER A 140 -16.67 -10.29 6.87
N GLU A 141 -16.95 -9.72 8.06
CA GLU A 141 -15.90 -9.18 8.95
C GLU A 141 -14.77 -10.19 9.22
N LYS A 142 -15.09 -11.50 9.24
CA LYS A 142 -14.10 -12.57 9.32
C LYS A 142 -13.15 -12.61 8.12
N LEU A 143 -13.60 -12.13 6.95
CA LEU A 143 -12.76 -12.07 5.75
C LEU A 143 -11.69 -10.99 5.89
N ILE A 144 -12.06 -9.82 6.42
CA ILE A 144 -11.13 -8.70 6.60
C ILE A 144 -10.01 -9.11 7.55
N SER A 145 -10.35 -9.67 8.71
CA SER A 145 -9.34 -10.09 9.69
C SER A 145 -8.42 -11.18 9.14
N LYS A 146 -8.94 -12.17 8.40
CA LYS A 146 -8.12 -13.17 7.70
C LYS A 146 -7.26 -12.58 6.59
N THR A 147 -7.78 -11.60 5.85
CA THR A 147 -7.03 -10.91 4.80
C THR A 147 -5.87 -10.12 5.40
N ILE A 148 -6.12 -9.35 6.46
CA ILE A 148 -5.09 -8.60 7.19
C ILE A 148 -4.01 -9.55 7.72
N GLU A 149 -4.40 -10.68 8.31
CA GLU A 149 -3.46 -11.67 8.83
C GLU A 149 -2.56 -12.23 7.72
N LYS A 150 -3.13 -12.70 6.60
CA LYS A 150 -2.40 -13.25 5.47
C LYS A 150 -1.49 -12.20 4.79
N VAL A 151 -1.98 -10.98 4.61
CA VAL A 151 -1.22 -9.87 4.05
C VAL A 151 -0.07 -9.51 4.98
N SER A 152 -0.34 -9.38 6.28
CA SER A 152 0.68 -9.04 7.28
C SER A 152 1.78 -10.10 7.34
N ALA A 153 1.43 -11.38 7.28
CA ALA A 153 2.40 -12.47 7.24
C ALA A 153 3.29 -12.42 5.98
N LYS A 154 2.70 -12.19 4.80
CA LYS A 154 3.45 -12.06 3.55
C LYS A 154 4.36 -10.82 3.53
N LEU A 155 3.92 -9.70 4.08
CA LEU A 155 4.73 -8.48 4.20
C LEU A 155 5.86 -8.65 5.22
N ALA A 156 5.59 -9.32 6.35
CA ALA A 156 6.61 -9.63 7.36
C ALA A 156 7.70 -10.56 6.81
N ALA A 157 7.32 -11.59 6.06
CA ALA A 157 8.25 -12.48 5.39
C ALA A 157 9.17 -11.72 4.43
N LYS A 158 8.60 -10.87 3.56
CA LYS A 158 9.38 -10.02 2.64
C LYS A 158 10.33 -9.06 3.37
N ALA A 159 9.91 -8.50 4.50
CA ALA A 159 10.76 -7.62 5.30
C ALA A 159 11.88 -8.40 6.00
N GLY A 160 11.60 -9.64 6.43
CA GLY A 160 12.58 -10.54 7.04
C GLY A 160 13.65 -11.03 6.07
N GLU A 161 13.27 -11.42 4.85
CA GLU A 161 14.18 -11.84 3.79
C GLU A 161 15.19 -10.73 3.43
N LYS A 162 14.73 -9.48 3.41
CA LYS A 162 15.63 -8.34 3.15
C LYS A 162 16.56 -7.99 4.28
N GLY A 163 16.11 -8.14 5.52
CA GLY A 163 16.97 -7.94 6.69
C GLY A 163 18.17 -8.88 6.69
N VAL A 164 17.99 -10.13 6.24
CA VAL A 164 19.05 -11.12 6.18
C VAL A 164 20.04 -10.88 5.03
N THR A 165 19.55 -10.45 3.86
CA THR A 165 20.41 -10.18 2.69
C THR A 165 21.17 -8.86 2.78
N SER A 166 20.64 -7.86 3.51
CA SER A 166 21.30 -6.57 3.70
C SER A 166 22.43 -6.61 4.72
N LEU A 167 22.43 -7.57 5.65
CA LEU A 167 23.49 -7.73 6.66
C LEU A 167 24.80 -8.30 6.10
N GLY A 168 24.76 -8.91 4.90
CA GLY A 168 25.95 -9.50 4.24
C GLY A 168 26.77 -8.54 3.38
N LYS A 169 26.29 -7.32 3.12
CA LYS A 169 27.00 -6.33 2.29
C LYS A 169 26.95 -4.94 2.95
N ALA A 170 27.77 -4.76 3.96
CA ALA A 170 28.01 -3.47 4.57
C ALA A 170 28.81 -2.55 3.60
N VAL A 171 28.11 -1.78 2.78
CA VAL A 171 28.71 -0.61 2.12
C VAL A 171 27.82 0.60 2.44
N PRO A 172 28.29 1.51 3.28
CA PRO A 172 27.47 2.62 3.83
C PRO A 172 27.05 3.69 2.83
N VAL A 173 27.59 3.70 1.62
CA VAL A 173 27.42 4.78 0.64
C VAL A 173 26.33 4.47 -0.40
N ILE A 174 25.90 3.23 -0.56
CA ILE A 174 24.96 2.80 -1.61
C ILE A 174 23.52 2.64 -1.08
N GLY A 175 23.31 2.68 0.25
CA GLY A 175 22.02 2.39 0.89
C GLY A 175 20.86 3.28 0.46
N GLY A 176 21.10 4.56 0.14
CA GLY A 176 20.08 5.49 -0.31
C GLY A 176 19.57 5.20 -1.73
N VAL A 177 20.46 4.87 -2.65
CA VAL A 177 20.12 4.60 -4.06
C VAL A 177 19.46 3.23 -4.22
N VAL A 178 19.95 2.22 -3.51
CA VAL A 178 19.38 0.86 -3.55
C VAL A 178 18.02 0.80 -2.86
N GLY A 179 17.83 1.50 -1.74
CA GLY A 179 16.54 1.61 -1.06
C GLY A 179 15.48 2.30 -1.92
N GLY A 180 15.80 3.45 -2.51
CA GLY A 180 14.88 4.19 -3.38
C GLY A 180 14.48 3.42 -4.64
N SER A 181 15.40 2.68 -5.26
CA SER A 181 15.11 1.84 -6.42
C SER A 181 14.15 0.70 -6.06
N TYR A 182 14.31 0.09 -4.88
CA TYR A 182 13.42 -0.97 -4.43
C TYR A 182 12.01 -0.46 -4.13
N ASP A 183 11.89 0.69 -3.45
CA ASP A 183 10.60 1.30 -3.13
C ASP A 183 9.87 1.72 -4.41
N ALA A 184 10.60 2.20 -5.43
CA ALA A 184 10.06 2.51 -6.74
C ALA A 184 9.53 1.26 -7.46
N ILE A 185 10.30 0.16 -7.46
CA ILE A 185 9.87 -1.12 -8.07
C ILE A 185 8.65 -1.69 -7.34
N SER A 186 8.68 -1.71 -6.01
CA SER A 186 7.56 -2.17 -5.18
C SER A 186 6.31 -1.34 -5.45
N THR A 187 6.41 -0.02 -5.43
CA THR A 187 5.31 0.91 -5.70
C THR A 187 4.72 0.72 -7.09
N ARG A 188 5.57 0.50 -8.11
CA ARG A 188 5.11 0.20 -9.47
C ARG A 188 4.33 -1.10 -9.55
N VAL A 189 4.82 -2.17 -8.92
CA VAL A 189 4.14 -3.48 -8.90
C VAL A 189 2.78 -3.37 -8.22
N VAL A 190 2.74 -2.76 -7.05
CA VAL A 190 1.53 -2.56 -6.26
C VAL A 190 0.52 -1.70 -7.03
N GLY A 191 0.95 -0.60 -7.65
CA GLY A 191 0.10 0.25 -8.47
C GLY A 191 -0.49 -0.48 -9.69
N LYS A 192 0.30 -1.28 -10.40
CA LYS A 192 -0.20 -2.09 -11.52
C LYS A 192 -1.22 -3.16 -11.08
N VAL A 193 -1.02 -3.75 -9.92
CA VAL A 193 -2.01 -4.69 -9.35
C VAL A 193 -3.30 -3.97 -9.01
N ALA A 194 -3.22 -2.78 -8.38
CA ALA A 194 -4.39 -1.97 -8.09
C ALA A 194 -5.15 -1.56 -9.36
N LYS A 195 -4.44 -1.09 -10.39
CA LYS A 195 -5.07 -0.76 -11.69
C LYS A 195 -5.81 -1.96 -12.27
N ARG A 196 -5.20 -3.14 -12.27
CA ARG A 196 -5.83 -4.36 -12.78
C ARG A 196 -7.10 -4.72 -12.01
N ILE A 197 -7.12 -4.56 -10.70
CA ILE A 197 -8.25 -4.93 -9.85
C ILE A 197 -9.38 -3.92 -9.95
N PHE A 198 -9.08 -2.62 -9.89
CA PHE A 198 -10.08 -1.57 -9.76
C PHE A 198 -10.47 -0.90 -11.07
N ILE A 199 -9.65 -1.00 -12.13
CA ILE A 199 -9.87 -0.30 -13.39
C ILE A 199 -10.08 -1.26 -14.56
N ASP A 200 -9.10 -2.18 -14.79
CA ASP A 200 -9.08 -2.99 -16.02
C ASP A 200 -9.99 -4.22 -15.91
N ASN A 201 -10.17 -4.77 -14.72
CA ASN A 201 -11.02 -5.94 -14.48
C ASN A 201 -11.61 -5.81 -13.06
N PRO A 202 -12.70 -5.07 -12.93
CA PRO A 202 -13.30 -4.78 -11.64
C PRO A 202 -13.87 -6.07 -11.03
N ALA A 203 -13.00 -6.89 -10.44
CA ALA A 203 -13.44 -8.04 -9.65
C ALA A 203 -14.37 -7.61 -8.51
N ALA A 204 -14.32 -6.33 -8.12
CA ALA A 204 -15.23 -5.73 -7.16
C ALA A 204 -16.66 -5.54 -7.71
N SER A 205 -16.85 -5.23 -9.00
CA SER A 205 -18.20 -5.05 -9.59
C SER A 205 -18.95 -6.38 -9.70
N LYS A 206 -18.27 -7.51 -9.85
CA LYS A 206 -18.93 -8.83 -9.83
C LYS A 206 -19.48 -9.22 -8.44
N PHE A 207 -19.10 -8.51 -7.39
CA PHE A 207 -19.67 -8.71 -6.05
C PHE A 207 -20.99 -7.96 -5.86
N GLU A 208 -21.29 -6.92 -6.65
CA GLU A 208 -22.55 -6.20 -6.63
C GLU A 208 -23.66 -7.00 -7.36
N GLU A 209 -23.36 -7.64 -8.48
CA GLU A 209 -24.35 -8.44 -9.23
C GLU A 209 -24.87 -9.67 -8.47
N VAL A 210 -24.09 -10.26 -7.57
CA VAL A 210 -24.48 -11.46 -6.80
C VAL A 210 -25.43 -11.13 -5.65
N ILE A 211 -25.59 -9.87 -5.27
CA ILE A 211 -26.46 -9.45 -4.14
C ILE A 211 -27.86 -9.06 -4.63
N GLU A 212 -28.03 -8.67 -5.89
CA GLU A 212 -29.34 -8.33 -6.44
C GLU A 212 -30.17 -9.54 -6.91
N GLU A 213 -29.57 -10.74 -7.01
CA GLU A 213 -30.26 -11.98 -7.40
C GLU A 213 -30.69 -12.90 -6.25
N ASN A 214 -30.54 -12.51 -4.98
CA ASN A 214 -31.04 -13.24 -3.80
C ASN A 214 -31.81 -12.30 -2.88
#